data_1c0a20a0edf35c8a5570ad00441ab8a3
#
_entry.id   1c0a20a0edf35c8a5570ad00441ab8a3
#
_cell.length_a   1.000
_cell.length_b   1.000
_cell.length_c   1.000
_cell.angle_alpha   90.00
_cell.angle_beta   90.00
_cell.angle_gamma   90.00
#
_symmetry.space_group_name_H-M   'P 1'
#
loop_
_entity.id
_entity.type
_entity.pdbx_description
1 polymer ?
#
loop_
_entity_poly.entity_id
_entity_poly.type
_entity_poly.pdbx_seq_one_letter_code
_entity_poly.pdbx_strand_id
1 'polypeptide(L)'
;MIGVLALQGDVREHLIALASADALARPVRRPEELAEVDGLVIPGGESTTMSKLAALFGMLEPLRERVRAGMPVYGTCAGMILLADKILDPRSGQETVGGIDMIVRRNAFGRQNESFEAAVEVAGIEGGPVEGVFIRAPWVESVGAQAKVIAEHGGHIVAVRQENALATSFHPELTGDHRLHAYFVDMVRAVS
;
A
#
# COMPACT_ATOMS: atom_id res chain seq x y z
N MET A 1 8.11 1.94 15.98
CA MET A 1 8.79 1.06 14.97
C MET A 1 7.83 0.74 13.84
N ILE A 2 8.23 0.96 12.59
CA ILE A 2 7.41 0.63 11.41
C ILE A 2 8.00 -0.60 10.73
N GLY A 3 7.14 -1.58 10.43
CA GLY A 3 7.53 -2.75 9.65
C GLY A 3 7.38 -2.53 8.16
N VAL A 4 8.19 -3.18 7.34
CA VAL A 4 7.99 -3.34 5.90
C VAL A 4 7.84 -4.84 5.64
N LEU A 5 6.69 -5.24 5.10
CA LEU A 5 6.43 -6.64 4.81
C LEU A 5 7.44 -7.16 3.77
N ALA A 6 8.28 -8.09 4.17
CA ALA A 6 9.44 -8.53 3.40
C ALA A 6 9.28 -9.95 2.87
N LEU A 7 8.17 -10.20 2.18
CA LEU A 7 7.91 -11.46 1.49
C LEU A 7 8.39 -11.42 0.04
N GLN A 8 8.19 -10.28 -0.63
CA GLN A 8 8.58 -10.04 -2.02
C GLN A 8 8.42 -8.55 -2.31
N GLY A 9 9.16 -8.00 -3.27
CA GLY A 9 8.97 -6.62 -3.74
C GLY A 9 9.96 -5.58 -3.19
N ASP A 10 9.57 -4.32 -3.21
CA ASP A 10 10.42 -3.14 -3.03
C ASP A 10 10.73 -2.80 -1.55
N VAL A 11 11.17 -3.80 -0.80
CA VAL A 11 11.39 -3.69 0.66
C VAL A 11 12.45 -2.63 1.01
N ARG A 12 13.59 -2.68 0.33
CA ARG A 12 14.72 -1.78 0.59
C ARG A 12 14.36 -0.32 0.35
N GLU A 13 13.67 -0.04 -0.73
CA GLU A 13 13.26 1.30 -1.14
C GLU A 13 12.32 1.92 -0.11
N HIS A 14 11.38 1.15 0.44
CA HIS A 14 10.52 1.60 1.53
C HIS A 14 11.27 1.86 2.83
N LEU A 15 12.25 1.01 3.18
CA LEU A 15 13.08 1.24 4.37
C LEU A 15 13.85 2.56 4.26
N ILE A 16 14.40 2.87 3.08
CA ILE A 16 15.10 4.13 2.82
C ILE A 16 14.13 5.32 2.94
N ALA A 17 12.96 5.21 2.32
CA ALA A 17 11.95 6.28 2.36
C ALA A 17 11.46 6.56 3.79
N LEU A 18 11.23 5.53 4.59
CA LEU A 18 10.83 5.67 6.00
C LEU A 18 11.95 6.29 6.85
N ALA A 19 13.19 5.90 6.63
CA ALA A 19 14.35 6.51 7.30
C ALA A 19 14.47 8.00 6.95
N SER A 20 14.20 8.37 5.70
CA SER A 20 14.17 9.78 5.27
C SER A 20 13.04 10.59 5.91
N ALA A 21 12.03 9.94 6.46
CA ALA A 21 10.94 10.53 7.22
C ALA A 21 11.14 10.41 8.75
N ASP A 22 12.39 10.23 9.19
CA ASP A 22 12.78 10.09 10.60
C ASP A 22 12.04 8.97 11.35
N ALA A 23 11.73 7.87 10.66
CA ALA A 23 11.11 6.71 11.27
C ALA A 23 12.10 5.55 11.39
N LEU A 24 12.05 4.86 12.53
CA LEU A 24 12.72 3.57 12.69
C LEU A 24 11.89 2.50 11.96
N ALA A 25 12.54 1.78 11.06
CA ALA A 25 11.88 0.77 10.24
C ALA A 25 12.70 -0.51 10.15
N ARG A 26 12.01 -1.63 10.00
CA ARG A 26 12.64 -2.94 9.80
C ARG A 26 11.81 -3.84 8.89
N PRO A 27 12.44 -4.84 8.24
CA PRO A 27 11.70 -5.85 7.50
C PRO A 27 10.91 -6.75 8.46
N VAL A 28 9.73 -7.19 8.01
CA VAL A 28 8.84 -8.12 8.72
C VAL A 28 8.57 -9.32 7.83
N ARG A 29 8.89 -10.52 8.30
CA ARG A 29 8.70 -11.78 7.57
C ARG A 29 7.88 -12.81 8.33
N ARG A 30 7.75 -12.64 9.65
CA ARG A 30 7.13 -13.61 10.54
C ARG A 30 6.10 -12.95 11.46
N PRO A 31 5.09 -13.72 11.92
CA PRO A 31 4.08 -13.19 12.83
C PRO A 31 4.65 -12.57 14.11
N GLU A 32 5.73 -13.10 14.66
CA GLU A 32 6.41 -12.58 15.86
C GLU A 32 6.95 -11.17 15.60
N GLU A 33 7.53 -10.95 14.43
CA GLU A 33 8.06 -9.63 14.02
C GLU A 33 6.92 -8.63 13.78
N LEU A 34 5.79 -9.10 13.21
CA LEU A 34 4.60 -8.29 13.01
C LEU A 34 4.01 -7.80 14.35
N ALA A 35 4.08 -8.62 15.38
CA ALA A 35 3.57 -8.26 16.71
C ALA A 35 4.36 -7.11 17.37
N GLU A 36 5.59 -6.86 16.93
CA GLU A 36 6.50 -5.86 17.51
C GLU A 36 6.50 -4.50 16.81
N VAL A 37 5.69 -4.32 15.77
CA VAL A 37 5.64 -3.05 15.02
C VAL A 37 4.35 -2.29 15.29
N ASP A 38 4.42 -0.96 15.19
CA ASP A 38 3.29 -0.05 15.43
C ASP A 38 2.53 0.29 14.15
N GLY A 39 3.12 0.02 13.01
CA GLY A 39 2.55 0.21 11.69
C GLY A 39 3.28 -0.63 10.66
N LEU A 40 2.67 -0.82 9.50
CA LEU A 40 3.21 -1.69 8.46
C LEU A 40 3.07 -1.08 7.07
N VAL A 41 4.16 -1.14 6.29
CA VAL A 41 4.11 -0.89 4.85
C VAL A 41 4.06 -2.24 4.11
N ILE A 42 3.13 -2.38 3.19
CA ILE A 42 3.03 -3.51 2.27
C ILE A 42 3.55 -3.03 0.90
N PRO A 43 4.73 -3.50 0.48
CA PRO A 43 5.39 -2.94 -0.69
C PRO A 43 4.73 -3.34 -2.00
N GLY A 44 5.12 -2.66 -3.08
CA GLY A 44 4.89 -3.11 -4.44
C GLY A 44 5.66 -4.38 -4.76
N GLY A 45 5.17 -5.10 -5.74
CA GLY A 45 5.71 -6.37 -6.19
C GLY A 45 4.68 -7.10 -7.04
N GLU A 46 4.66 -8.42 -7.03
CA GLU A 46 3.65 -9.22 -7.70
C GLU A 46 2.61 -9.71 -6.69
N SER A 47 1.38 -9.22 -6.79
CA SER A 47 0.34 -9.42 -5.76
C SER A 47 -0.05 -10.88 -5.56
N THR A 48 -0.06 -11.69 -6.62
CA THR A 48 -0.39 -13.12 -6.53
C THR A 48 0.68 -13.87 -5.76
N THR A 49 1.96 -13.59 -6.04
CA THR A 49 3.11 -14.17 -5.34
C THR A 49 3.10 -13.75 -3.86
N MET A 50 2.87 -12.47 -3.59
CA MET A 50 2.80 -11.96 -2.22
C MET A 50 1.68 -12.62 -1.41
N SER A 51 0.50 -12.78 -2.01
CA SER A 51 -0.64 -13.47 -1.39
C SER A 51 -0.31 -14.93 -1.06
N LYS A 52 0.29 -15.64 -2.00
CA LYS A 52 0.70 -17.05 -1.79
C LYS A 52 1.77 -17.18 -0.72
N LEU A 53 2.76 -16.31 -0.71
CA LEU A 53 3.82 -16.31 0.31
C LEU A 53 3.26 -15.96 1.70
N ALA A 54 2.33 -15.00 1.77
CA ALA A 54 1.67 -14.66 3.03
C ALA A 54 0.90 -15.86 3.60
N ALA A 55 0.18 -16.59 2.76
CA ALA A 55 -0.51 -17.81 3.18
C ALA A 55 0.48 -18.92 3.59
N LEU A 56 1.52 -19.16 2.79
CA LEU A 56 2.52 -20.19 3.03
C LEU A 56 3.28 -19.98 4.34
N PHE A 57 3.64 -18.74 4.68
CA PHE A 57 4.38 -18.41 5.88
C PHE A 57 3.49 -18.08 7.08
N GLY A 58 2.19 -18.33 6.99
CA GLY A 58 1.26 -18.09 8.09
C GLY A 58 1.08 -16.62 8.45
N MET A 59 1.33 -15.70 7.52
CA MET A 59 1.22 -14.26 7.73
C MET A 59 -0.18 -13.71 7.47
N LEU A 60 -1.00 -14.39 6.67
CA LEU A 60 -2.25 -13.82 6.16
C LEU A 60 -3.25 -13.50 7.29
N GLU A 61 -3.52 -14.45 8.17
CA GLU A 61 -4.43 -14.21 9.31
C GLU A 61 -3.88 -13.20 10.33
N PRO A 62 -2.61 -13.27 10.76
CA PRO A 62 -2.04 -12.23 11.62
C PRO A 62 -2.11 -10.82 11.00
N LEU A 63 -1.89 -10.68 9.68
CA LEU A 63 -2.05 -9.41 8.98
C LEU A 63 -3.50 -8.91 9.05
N ARG A 64 -4.46 -9.78 8.75
CA ARG A 64 -5.88 -9.46 8.84
C ARG A 64 -6.30 -9.02 10.23
N GLU A 65 -5.85 -9.74 11.25
CA GLU A 65 -6.14 -9.41 12.66
C GLU A 65 -5.56 -8.05 13.05
N ARG A 66 -4.30 -7.78 12.72
CA ARG A 66 -3.65 -6.52 13.05
C ARG A 66 -4.30 -5.32 12.34
N VAL A 67 -4.68 -5.48 11.07
CA VAL A 67 -5.36 -4.43 10.31
C VAL A 67 -6.75 -4.17 10.89
N ARG A 68 -7.54 -5.20 11.19
CA ARG A 68 -8.86 -5.06 11.85
C ARG A 68 -8.76 -4.42 13.23
N ALA A 69 -7.68 -4.69 13.96
CA ALA A 69 -7.43 -4.08 15.26
C ALA A 69 -7.00 -2.60 15.19
N GLY A 70 -6.87 -2.04 13.99
CA GLY A 70 -6.56 -0.64 13.77
C GLY A 70 -5.08 -0.31 13.62
N MET A 71 -4.21 -1.29 13.43
CA MET A 71 -2.80 -1.02 13.10
C MET A 71 -2.71 -0.18 11.83
N PRO A 72 -2.02 0.97 11.84
CA PRO A 72 -1.77 1.72 10.63
C PRO A 72 -1.07 0.90 9.56
N VAL A 73 -1.58 0.95 8.33
CA VAL A 73 -1.06 0.18 7.21
C VAL A 73 -1.04 1.02 5.94
N TYR A 74 0.03 0.89 5.17
CA TYR A 74 0.19 1.56 3.89
C TYR A 74 0.59 0.55 2.81
N GLY A 75 -0.25 0.41 1.79
CA GLY A 75 0.02 -0.46 0.64
C GLY A 75 0.29 0.33 -0.63
N THR A 76 1.39 0.01 -1.32
CA THR A 76 1.73 0.60 -2.62
C THR A 76 1.61 -0.44 -3.72
N CYS A 77 1.00 -0.10 -4.85
CA CYS A 77 0.83 -0.97 -6.02
C CYS A 77 0.23 -2.35 -5.64
N ALA A 78 1.03 -3.41 -5.62
CA ALA A 78 0.59 -4.72 -5.15
C ALA A 78 0.07 -4.69 -3.70
N GLY A 79 0.63 -3.83 -2.86
CA GLY A 79 0.16 -3.61 -1.49
C GLY A 79 -1.25 -3.01 -1.45
N MET A 80 -1.59 -2.12 -2.38
CA MET A 80 -2.97 -1.63 -2.54
C MET A 80 -3.92 -2.79 -2.85
N ILE A 81 -3.54 -3.70 -3.74
CA ILE A 81 -4.33 -4.86 -4.11
C ILE A 81 -4.60 -5.73 -2.87
N LEU A 82 -3.58 -5.96 -2.04
CA LEU A 82 -3.72 -6.77 -0.82
C LEU A 82 -4.61 -6.11 0.24
N LEU A 83 -4.68 -4.78 0.30
CA LEU A 83 -5.52 -4.06 1.25
C LEU A 83 -6.97 -3.89 0.79
N ALA A 84 -7.28 -4.15 -0.48
CA ALA A 84 -8.64 -4.09 -0.99
C ALA A 84 -9.49 -5.21 -0.41
N ASP A 85 -10.73 -4.89 -0.03
CA ASP A 85 -11.70 -5.92 0.38
C ASP A 85 -12.07 -6.82 -0.81
N LYS A 86 -11.99 -6.31 -2.03
CA LYS A 86 -12.33 -7.06 -3.24
C LYS A 86 -11.39 -6.74 -4.40
N ILE A 87 -11.02 -7.78 -5.14
CA ILE A 87 -10.29 -7.69 -6.40
C ILE A 87 -11.25 -8.05 -7.54
N LEU A 88 -11.25 -7.21 -8.58
CA LEU A 88 -11.96 -7.54 -9.82
C LEU A 88 -11.11 -8.55 -10.61
N ASP A 89 -11.72 -9.64 -11.03
CA ASP A 89 -11.05 -10.74 -11.76
C ASP A 89 -9.79 -11.27 -11.04
N PRO A 90 -9.91 -11.80 -9.80
CA PRO A 90 -8.77 -12.33 -9.08
C PRO A 90 -8.22 -13.59 -9.76
N ARG A 91 -6.92 -13.77 -9.71
CA ARG A 91 -6.32 -15.06 -10.11
C ARG A 91 -6.67 -16.14 -9.10
N SER A 92 -6.71 -17.39 -9.57
CA SER A 92 -7.01 -18.55 -8.73
C SER A 92 -6.09 -18.57 -7.48
N GLY A 93 -6.70 -18.70 -6.31
CA GLY A 93 -5.99 -18.75 -5.03
C GLY A 93 -5.44 -17.41 -4.54
N GLN A 94 -5.77 -16.31 -5.21
CA GLN A 94 -5.39 -14.98 -4.73
C GLN A 94 -6.32 -14.54 -3.61
N GLU A 95 -5.76 -14.28 -2.45
CA GLU A 95 -6.46 -13.77 -1.26
C GLU A 95 -5.98 -12.35 -0.92
N THR A 96 -6.80 -11.60 -0.22
CA THR A 96 -6.46 -10.26 0.26
C THR A 96 -6.39 -10.22 1.79
N VAL A 97 -5.65 -9.25 2.30
CA VAL A 97 -5.67 -8.89 3.72
C VAL A 97 -6.98 -8.15 4.04
N GLY A 98 -7.40 -7.29 3.12
CA GLY A 98 -8.53 -6.39 3.31
C GLY A 98 -8.16 -5.18 4.16
N GLY A 99 -9.16 -4.42 4.57
CA GLY A 99 -9.02 -3.25 5.42
C GLY A 99 -9.45 -1.94 4.76
N ILE A 100 -9.62 -1.93 3.45
CA ILE A 100 -10.16 -0.78 2.72
C ILE A 100 -11.38 -1.24 1.90
N ASP A 101 -12.51 -0.59 2.14
CA ASP A 101 -13.77 -0.83 1.44
C ASP A 101 -13.69 -0.31 0.00
N MET A 102 -13.03 -1.07 -0.84
CA MET A 102 -12.82 -0.75 -2.25
C MET A 102 -12.72 -2.01 -3.11
N ILE A 103 -12.99 -1.85 -4.39
CA ILE A 103 -12.79 -2.87 -5.43
C ILE A 103 -11.63 -2.39 -6.31
N VAL A 104 -10.62 -3.22 -6.48
CA VAL A 104 -9.41 -2.90 -7.23
C VAL A 104 -9.35 -3.72 -8.52
N ARG A 105 -9.00 -3.06 -9.62
CA ARG A 105 -8.66 -3.69 -10.90
C ARG A 105 -7.15 -3.79 -11.04
N ARG A 106 -6.64 -5.00 -11.30
CA ARG A 106 -5.22 -5.25 -11.52
C ARG A 106 -4.80 -4.87 -12.94
N ASN A 107 -3.54 -4.43 -13.12
CA ASN A 107 -2.96 -4.05 -14.44
C ASN A 107 -3.93 -3.19 -15.27
N ALA A 108 -4.48 -2.16 -14.63
CA ALA A 108 -5.65 -1.46 -15.13
C ALA A 108 -5.35 -0.48 -16.28
N PHE A 109 -4.12 0.07 -16.35
CA PHE A 109 -3.75 1.06 -17.36
C PHE A 109 -3.44 0.49 -18.75
N GLY A 110 -3.45 -0.84 -18.89
CA GLY A 110 -3.29 -1.52 -20.17
C GLY A 110 -1.83 -1.62 -20.66
N ARG A 111 -1.61 -2.36 -21.76
CA ARG A 111 -0.27 -2.66 -22.27
C ARG A 111 0.50 -1.44 -22.78
N GLN A 112 -0.20 -0.45 -23.34
CA GLN A 112 0.45 0.75 -23.88
C GLN A 112 0.98 1.68 -22.80
N ASN A 113 0.46 1.58 -21.56
CA ASN A 113 0.83 2.39 -20.41
C ASN A 113 1.32 1.52 -19.24
N GLU A 114 2.11 0.48 -19.55
CA GLU A 114 2.65 -0.43 -18.52
C GLU A 114 3.52 0.27 -17.48
N SER A 115 4.22 1.32 -17.92
CA SER A 115 5.11 2.10 -17.04
C SER A 115 5.10 3.56 -17.48
N PHE A 116 4.81 4.46 -16.56
CA PHE A 116 4.83 5.91 -16.81
C PHE A 116 5.01 6.67 -15.50
N GLU A 117 5.40 7.92 -15.62
CA GLU A 117 5.49 8.87 -14.51
C GLU A 117 4.45 9.97 -14.68
N ALA A 118 3.90 10.45 -13.57
CA ALA A 118 2.92 11.52 -13.57
C ALA A 118 2.99 12.33 -12.29
N ALA A 119 2.65 13.62 -12.38
CA ALA A 119 2.38 14.46 -11.23
C ALA A 119 0.97 14.15 -10.71
N VAL A 120 0.83 13.84 -9.45
CA VAL A 120 -0.42 13.44 -8.82
C VAL A 120 -0.74 14.35 -7.65
N GLU A 121 -1.88 15.03 -7.72
CA GLU A 121 -2.40 15.78 -6.58
C GLU A 121 -2.99 14.83 -5.56
N VAL A 122 -2.48 14.86 -4.34
CA VAL A 122 -2.94 14.01 -3.24
C VAL A 122 -3.51 14.87 -2.13
N ALA A 123 -4.77 14.66 -1.77
CA ALA A 123 -5.41 15.38 -0.67
C ALA A 123 -4.68 15.10 0.66
N GLY A 124 -4.37 16.16 1.40
CA GLY A 124 -3.64 16.08 2.66
C GLY A 124 -2.12 16.13 2.53
N ILE A 125 -1.58 16.16 1.32
CA ILE A 125 -0.15 16.37 1.06
C ILE A 125 0.06 17.82 0.59
N GLU A 126 0.82 18.57 1.36
CA GLU A 126 1.17 19.96 1.02
C GLU A 126 2.38 20.03 0.09
N GLY A 127 2.56 21.18 -0.56
CA GLY A 127 3.73 21.45 -1.40
C GLY A 127 3.56 21.02 -2.85
N GLY A 128 2.32 20.89 -3.33
CA GLY A 128 1.99 20.57 -4.72
C GLY A 128 1.99 19.08 -5.04
N PRO A 129 1.83 18.70 -6.32
CA PRO A 129 1.72 17.32 -6.73
C PRO A 129 2.92 16.48 -6.30
N VAL A 130 2.66 15.22 -5.99
CA VAL A 130 3.72 14.23 -5.76
C VAL A 130 4.11 13.60 -7.10
N GLU A 131 5.35 13.12 -7.17
CA GLU A 131 5.82 12.34 -8.32
C GLU A 131 5.33 10.89 -8.17
N GLY A 132 4.51 10.44 -9.12
CA GLY A 132 3.99 9.08 -9.16
C GLY A 132 4.66 8.25 -10.23
N VAL A 133 5.28 7.14 -9.84
CA VAL A 133 5.80 6.12 -10.74
C VAL A 133 4.79 4.98 -10.80
N PHE A 134 4.22 4.75 -11.98
CA PHE A 134 3.22 3.72 -12.25
C PHE A 134 3.87 2.59 -13.04
N ILE A 135 3.87 1.38 -12.50
CA ILE A 135 4.42 0.18 -13.15
C ILE A 135 3.36 -0.91 -13.10
N ARG A 136 2.77 -1.22 -14.25
CA ARG A 136 1.66 -2.18 -14.34
C ARG A 136 0.64 -1.98 -13.22
N ALA A 137 0.34 -0.72 -12.96
CA ALA A 137 -0.39 -0.29 -11.78
C ALA A 137 -1.85 -0.74 -11.79
N PRO A 138 -2.40 -1.05 -10.61
CA PRO A 138 -3.83 -1.17 -10.44
C PRO A 138 -4.49 0.22 -10.45
N TRP A 139 -5.80 0.25 -10.53
CA TRP A 139 -6.58 1.38 -10.03
C TRP A 139 -7.76 0.89 -9.20
N VAL A 140 -8.35 1.80 -8.44
CA VAL A 140 -9.57 1.48 -7.68
C VAL A 140 -10.76 1.68 -8.60
N GLU A 141 -11.53 0.63 -8.80
CA GLU A 141 -12.72 0.66 -9.64
C GLU A 141 -13.87 1.40 -8.96
N SER A 142 -14.03 1.15 -7.65
CA SER A 142 -15.03 1.81 -6.82
C SER A 142 -14.65 1.77 -5.34
N VAL A 143 -15.16 2.72 -4.58
CA VAL A 143 -15.02 2.77 -3.12
C VAL A 143 -16.38 2.69 -2.45
N GLY A 144 -16.44 2.08 -1.27
CA GLY A 144 -17.61 2.11 -0.40
C GLY A 144 -17.66 3.39 0.45
N ALA A 145 -18.66 3.48 1.33
CA ALA A 145 -18.94 4.67 2.11
C ALA A 145 -17.83 5.04 3.10
N GLN A 146 -17.03 4.08 3.55
CA GLN A 146 -15.99 4.30 4.56
C GLN A 146 -14.65 4.73 3.97
N ALA A 147 -14.41 4.44 2.70
CA ALA A 147 -13.16 4.77 2.02
C ALA A 147 -13.24 6.16 1.38
N LYS A 148 -12.16 6.93 1.54
CA LYS A 148 -12.04 8.28 0.98
C LYS A 148 -11.03 8.28 -0.17
N VAL A 149 -11.47 8.73 -1.34
CA VAL A 149 -10.58 8.98 -2.48
C VAL A 149 -9.73 10.20 -2.16
N ILE A 150 -8.41 10.06 -2.23
CA ILE A 150 -7.47 11.17 -1.98
C ILE A 150 -6.63 11.54 -3.19
N ALA A 151 -6.65 10.74 -4.26
CA ALA A 151 -6.02 11.11 -5.53
C ALA A 151 -6.67 10.38 -6.71
N GLU A 152 -6.70 11.08 -7.84
CA GLU A 152 -7.12 10.55 -9.13
C GLU A 152 -6.09 10.91 -10.20
N HIS A 153 -5.99 10.08 -11.23
CA HIS A 153 -5.17 10.33 -12.40
C HIS A 153 -5.87 9.75 -13.63
N GLY A 154 -5.99 10.57 -14.67
CA GLY A 154 -6.64 10.14 -15.92
C GLY A 154 -8.10 9.69 -15.75
N GLY A 155 -8.82 10.22 -14.77
CA GLY A 155 -10.19 9.82 -14.45
C GLY A 155 -10.31 8.54 -13.61
N HIS A 156 -9.19 8.00 -13.12
CA HIS A 156 -9.14 6.79 -12.30
C HIS A 156 -8.65 7.08 -10.89
N ILE A 157 -9.21 6.37 -9.91
CA ILE A 157 -8.82 6.48 -8.50
C ILE A 157 -7.47 5.79 -8.30
N VAL A 158 -6.47 6.53 -7.81
CA VAL A 158 -5.10 6.03 -7.63
C VAL A 158 -4.58 6.14 -6.21
N ALA A 159 -5.31 6.75 -5.30
CA ALA A 159 -5.01 6.73 -3.87
C ALA A 159 -6.29 6.83 -3.04
N VAL A 160 -6.32 6.06 -1.95
CA VAL A 160 -7.47 5.95 -1.04
C VAL A 160 -6.98 5.89 0.39
N ARG A 161 -7.74 6.49 1.29
CA ARG A 161 -7.57 6.36 2.73
C ARG A 161 -8.86 5.92 3.39
N GLN A 162 -8.75 4.99 4.32
CA GLN A 162 -9.84 4.60 5.23
C GLN A 162 -9.27 4.46 6.63
N GLU A 163 -9.66 5.38 7.53
CA GLU A 163 -9.14 5.40 8.91
C GLU A 163 -7.60 5.34 8.96
N ASN A 164 -7.04 4.24 9.44
CA ASN A 164 -5.60 4.01 9.57
C ASN A 164 -4.99 3.26 8.37
N ALA A 165 -5.76 3.03 7.32
CA ALA A 165 -5.28 2.36 6.10
C ALA A 165 -5.10 3.37 4.96
N LEU A 166 -3.96 3.32 4.31
CA LEU A 166 -3.56 4.14 3.17
C LEU A 166 -3.17 3.25 2.01
N ALA A 167 -3.57 3.59 0.81
CA ALA A 167 -3.17 2.85 -0.39
C ALA A 167 -2.92 3.78 -1.57
N THR A 168 -1.85 3.52 -2.32
CA THR A 168 -1.56 4.18 -3.58
C THR A 168 -1.31 3.15 -4.68
N SER A 169 -1.75 3.45 -5.90
CA SER A 169 -1.50 2.57 -7.05
C SER A 169 -0.09 2.74 -7.62
N PHE A 170 0.58 3.84 -7.30
CA PHE A 170 1.92 4.19 -7.75
C PHE A 170 2.97 3.93 -6.65
N HIS A 171 4.24 4.06 -7.02
CA HIS A 171 5.41 3.74 -6.20
C HIS A 171 6.15 5.01 -5.75
N PRO A 172 5.78 5.67 -4.64
CA PRO A 172 6.54 6.82 -4.15
C PRO A 172 7.94 6.45 -3.65
N GLU A 173 8.17 5.18 -3.27
CA GLU A 173 9.47 4.67 -2.85
C GLU A 173 10.52 4.66 -3.97
N LEU A 174 10.10 4.73 -5.23
CA LEU A 174 10.99 4.78 -6.39
C LEU A 174 11.37 6.22 -6.81
N THR A 175 10.94 7.20 -6.04
CA THR A 175 11.24 8.62 -6.28
C THR A 175 11.99 9.22 -5.10
N GLY A 176 12.51 10.43 -5.26
CA GLY A 176 13.06 11.22 -4.16
C GLY A 176 12.00 11.97 -3.33
N ASP A 177 10.73 11.85 -3.68
CA ASP A 177 9.62 12.50 -2.99
C ASP A 177 9.05 11.56 -1.92
N HIS A 178 9.45 11.75 -0.67
CA HIS A 178 9.05 10.91 0.46
C HIS A 178 7.89 11.49 1.28
N ARG A 179 7.14 12.45 0.75
CA ARG A 179 6.04 13.09 1.50
C ARG A 179 4.90 12.11 1.85
N LEU A 180 4.62 11.12 1.01
CA LEU A 180 3.63 10.07 1.33
C LEU A 180 4.10 9.16 2.45
N HIS A 181 5.38 8.83 2.51
CA HIS A 181 5.95 8.08 3.63
C HIS A 181 5.91 8.90 4.92
N ALA A 182 6.25 10.19 4.86
CA ALA A 182 6.12 11.10 6.00
C ALA A 182 4.67 11.20 6.49
N TYR A 183 3.72 11.30 5.57
CA TYR A 183 2.29 11.29 5.89
C TYR A 183 1.88 10.01 6.61
N PHE A 184 2.36 8.86 6.14
CA PHE A 184 2.10 7.58 6.81
C PHE A 184 2.77 7.49 8.19
N VAL A 185 4.00 7.99 8.34
CA VAL A 185 4.68 8.07 9.64
C VAL A 185 3.84 8.88 10.63
N ASP A 186 3.26 9.99 10.20
CA ASP A 186 2.36 10.79 11.04
C ASP A 186 1.08 10.04 11.42
N MET A 187 0.53 9.22 10.52
CA MET A 187 -0.60 8.34 10.84
C MET A 187 -0.23 7.34 11.94
N VAL A 188 0.95 6.75 11.89
CA VAL A 188 1.45 5.82 12.92
C VAL A 188 1.61 6.54 14.26
N ARG A 189 2.24 7.70 14.26
CA ARG A 189 2.45 8.52 15.48
C ARG A 189 1.15 8.96 16.14
N ALA A 190 0.11 9.18 15.35
CA ALA A 190 -1.20 9.61 15.86
C ALA A 190 -1.94 8.55 16.68
N VAL A 191 -1.60 7.27 16.53
CA VAL A 191 -2.23 6.15 17.24
C VAL A 191 -1.29 5.43 18.21
N SER A 192 -0.04 5.86 18.30
CA SER A 192 0.98 5.30 19.20
C SER A 192 0.94 5.90 20.59
#